data_59e0609d23b25fcd37752082d267a18f
#
_entry.id   59e0609d23b25fcd37752082d267a18f
#
_cell.length_a   1.000
_cell.length_b   1.000
_cell.length_c   1.000
_cell.angle_alpha   90.00
_cell.angle_beta   90.00
_cell.angle_gamma   90.00
#
_symmetry.space_group_name_H-M   'P 1'
#
loop_
_entity.id
_entity.type
_entity.pdbx_description
1 polymer ?
#
loop_
_entity_poly.entity_id
_entity_poly.type
_entity_poly.pdbx_seq_one_letter_code
_entity_poly.pdbx_strand_id
1 'polypeptide(L)'
;MRTLSLLVLFSLLTAFVRANPVEDSVKAKTPFKDFSLAQVEKGDVLVNREGLSQTPMVEAIQTCFLIKASVGTVTSTLVNWNPAGKSGLDVTSHQVLDSSVSADSFQSKLGPFLSGSKGGGWIAKQSHDAKDSSCELMLNDGEKSLLAATKTPDALLHAWGTILAKRYASFRGKGAADFSSLLSAVRQIGPLEVSSPSGGTYYWELSDLDGRGSISEGVTWQDGSRVCDGEFFVTSEYTASFDVSTLWPVTVDGKSATLVWRIDSALSPQFADLKGAERIASGSLVLSSVKKAIEAIRQKAEK
;
A
#
# COMPACT_ATOMS: atom_id res chain seq x y z
N MET A 1 12.90 -52.44 63.65
CA MET A 1 13.07 -52.26 62.19
C MET A 1 11.96 -51.30 61.75
N ARG A 2 12.28 -50.05 61.46
CA ARG A 2 11.37 -49.02 60.98
C ARG A 2 11.66 -48.76 59.50
N THR A 3 10.71 -49.14 58.63
CA THR A 3 10.75 -48.92 57.20
C THR A 3 10.38 -47.45 56.89
N LEU A 4 11.30 -46.70 56.37
CA LEU A 4 11.14 -45.30 55.93
C LEU A 4 10.54 -45.35 54.48
N SER A 5 9.28 -44.97 54.31
CA SER A 5 8.69 -44.79 53.01
C SER A 5 9.06 -43.42 52.44
N LEU A 6 9.85 -43.39 51.38
CA LEU A 6 10.26 -42.23 50.62
C LEU A 6 9.12 -41.87 49.62
N LEU A 7 8.32 -40.83 49.94
CA LEU A 7 7.34 -40.28 49.02
C LEU A 7 8.07 -39.34 48.06
N VAL A 8 8.29 -39.80 46.83
CA VAL A 8 8.79 -38.97 45.77
C VAL A 8 7.60 -38.14 45.21
N LEU A 9 7.58 -36.89 45.59
CA LEU A 9 6.65 -35.92 45.02
C LEU A 9 7.13 -35.51 43.62
N PHE A 10 6.57 -36.13 42.59
CA PHE A 10 6.73 -35.70 41.21
C PHE A 10 5.88 -34.43 41.03
N SER A 11 6.47 -33.24 41.20
CA SER A 11 5.88 -31.98 40.77
C SER A 11 5.89 -31.97 39.23
N LEU A 12 4.76 -32.35 38.63
CA LEU A 12 4.43 -32.06 37.24
C LEU A 12 4.36 -30.52 37.10
N LEU A 13 5.45 -29.91 36.72
CA LEU A 13 5.44 -28.58 36.11
C LEU A 13 4.73 -28.72 34.76
N THR A 14 3.41 -28.68 34.74
CA THR A 14 2.66 -28.36 33.54
C THR A 14 3.01 -26.92 33.21
N ALA A 15 3.94 -26.73 32.28
CA ALA A 15 4.12 -25.45 31.61
C ALA A 15 2.78 -25.14 30.92
N PHE A 16 1.95 -24.35 31.59
CA PHE A 16 0.82 -23.69 30.92
C PHE A 16 1.45 -22.87 29.80
N VAL A 17 1.39 -23.38 28.58
CA VAL A 17 1.58 -22.57 27.41
C VAL A 17 0.49 -21.51 27.45
N ARG A 18 0.80 -20.35 28.00
CA ARG A 18 -0.11 -19.21 28.01
C ARG A 18 -0.38 -18.92 26.54
N ALA A 19 -1.62 -19.18 26.11
CA ALA A 19 -2.09 -18.77 24.80
C ALA A 19 -1.74 -17.29 24.62
N ASN A 20 -1.01 -16.96 23.56
CA ASN A 20 -0.65 -15.59 23.23
C ASN A 20 -1.88 -14.93 22.59
N PRO A 21 -2.59 -14.00 23.25
CA PRO A 21 -3.84 -13.45 22.72
C PRO A 21 -3.66 -12.75 21.37
N VAL A 22 -2.42 -12.33 21.04
CA VAL A 22 -2.12 -11.77 19.73
C VAL A 22 -2.05 -12.87 18.67
N GLU A 23 -1.42 -14.01 18.96
CA GLU A 23 -1.41 -15.16 18.04
C GLU A 23 -2.82 -15.66 17.75
N ASP A 24 -3.65 -15.77 18.78
CA ASP A 24 -5.05 -16.17 18.62
C ASP A 24 -5.83 -15.16 17.75
N SER A 25 -5.57 -13.86 17.93
CA SER A 25 -6.17 -12.80 17.11
C SER A 25 -5.74 -12.90 15.65
N VAL A 26 -4.45 -13.17 15.38
CA VAL A 26 -3.94 -13.35 14.02
C VAL A 26 -4.59 -14.57 13.37
N LYS A 27 -4.59 -15.72 14.05
CA LYS A 27 -5.22 -16.97 13.56
C LYS A 27 -6.71 -16.80 13.27
N ALA A 28 -7.43 -16.05 14.12
CA ALA A 28 -8.86 -15.82 13.94
C ALA A 28 -9.17 -14.87 12.77
N LYS A 29 -8.39 -13.79 12.60
CA LYS A 29 -8.72 -12.68 11.71
C LYS A 29 -8.00 -12.70 10.36
N THR A 30 -6.97 -13.54 10.21
CA THR A 30 -6.11 -13.55 9.02
C THR A 30 -6.05 -14.93 8.37
N PRO A 31 -5.51 -15.07 7.15
CA PRO A 31 -5.28 -16.38 6.54
C PRO A 31 -4.16 -17.19 7.20
N PHE A 32 -3.37 -16.61 8.09
CA PHE A 32 -2.23 -17.27 8.74
C PHE A 32 -2.70 -18.16 9.91
N LYS A 33 -3.38 -19.26 9.62
CA LYS A 33 -4.02 -20.13 10.63
C LYS A 33 -3.00 -20.85 11.55
N ASP A 34 -1.81 -21.10 11.04
CA ASP A 34 -0.72 -21.75 11.79
C ASP A 34 0.32 -20.73 12.30
N PHE A 35 -0.09 -19.45 12.46
CA PHE A 35 0.80 -18.38 12.89
C PHE A 35 1.39 -18.64 14.27
N SER A 36 2.69 -18.35 14.39
CA SER A 36 3.43 -18.26 15.65
C SER A 36 4.32 -17.03 15.60
N LEU A 37 4.41 -16.29 16.69
CA LEU A 37 5.25 -15.10 16.80
C LEU A 37 6.72 -15.42 16.51
N ALA A 38 7.19 -16.58 16.93
CA ALA A 38 8.56 -17.07 16.68
C ALA A 38 8.94 -17.15 15.18
N GLN A 39 7.98 -17.26 14.27
CA GLN A 39 8.23 -17.25 12.82
C GLN A 39 8.69 -15.89 12.32
N VAL A 40 8.15 -14.80 12.88
CA VAL A 40 8.43 -13.43 12.43
C VAL A 40 9.47 -12.71 13.30
N GLU A 41 9.79 -13.22 14.48
CA GLU A 41 10.83 -12.68 15.38
C GLU A 41 12.22 -12.66 14.74
N LYS A 42 12.49 -13.62 13.87
CA LYS A 42 13.75 -13.74 13.12
C LYS A 42 13.86 -12.76 11.94
N GLY A 43 12.82 -11.96 11.70
CA GLY A 43 12.75 -11.01 10.61
C GLY A 43 12.00 -11.50 9.38
N ASP A 44 11.47 -12.73 9.39
CA ASP A 44 10.70 -13.28 8.28
C ASP A 44 9.43 -12.46 8.01
N VAL A 45 9.00 -12.49 6.75
CA VAL A 45 7.71 -11.95 6.30
C VAL A 45 6.89 -13.13 5.82
N LEU A 46 5.81 -13.44 6.53
CA LEU A 46 4.83 -14.42 6.07
C LEU A 46 3.99 -13.82 4.95
N VAL A 47 3.68 -14.60 3.93
CA VAL A 47 2.97 -14.14 2.74
C VAL A 47 1.82 -15.08 2.43
N ASN A 48 0.64 -14.51 2.18
CA ASN A 48 -0.50 -15.20 1.60
C ASN A 48 -0.92 -14.46 0.32
N ARG A 49 -1.07 -15.22 -0.77
CA ARG A 49 -1.48 -14.74 -2.09
C ARG A 49 -2.83 -15.28 -2.52
N GLU A 50 -3.54 -15.94 -1.63
CA GLU A 50 -4.88 -16.43 -1.96
C GLU A 50 -5.76 -15.24 -2.28
N GLY A 51 -5.89 -15.01 -3.59
CA GLY A 51 -6.46 -13.83 -4.16
C GLY A 51 -7.96 -13.77 -4.03
N LEU A 52 -8.47 -12.60 -4.31
CA LEU A 52 -9.87 -12.32 -4.58
C LEU A 52 -10.28 -13.03 -5.90
N SER A 53 -10.45 -14.34 -5.84
CA SER A 53 -10.91 -15.13 -7.00
C SER A 53 -12.24 -14.63 -7.58
N GLN A 54 -13.00 -13.87 -6.79
CA GLN A 54 -14.30 -13.30 -7.16
C GLN A 54 -14.19 -11.94 -7.85
N THR A 55 -13.02 -11.29 -7.83
CA THR A 55 -12.81 -9.97 -8.45
C THR A 55 -11.56 -10.02 -9.35
N PRO A 56 -11.69 -10.48 -10.60
CA PRO A 56 -10.55 -10.72 -11.51
C PRO A 56 -9.64 -9.49 -11.72
N MET A 57 -10.21 -8.29 -11.63
CA MET A 57 -9.47 -7.03 -11.78
C MET A 57 -8.67 -6.63 -10.54
N VAL A 58 -8.79 -7.34 -9.42
CA VAL A 58 -8.07 -7.01 -8.18
C VAL A 58 -6.99 -8.04 -7.93
N GLU A 59 -5.80 -7.55 -7.64
CA GLU A 59 -4.72 -8.32 -7.05
C GLU A 59 -4.54 -7.89 -5.59
N ALA A 60 -4.35 -8.86 -4.69
CA ALA A 60 -4.10 -8.58 -3.29
C ALA A 60 -3.08 -9.55 -2.70
N ILE A 61 -2.20 -9.00 -1.88
CA ILE A 61 -1.18 -9.73 -1.14
C ILE A 61 -1.34 -9.44 0.34
N GLN A 62 -1.39 -10.49 1.14
CA GLN A 62 -1.41 -10.36 2.59
C GLN A 62 -0.04 -10.73 3.14
N THR A 63 0.46 -9.90 4.04
CA THR A 63 1.73 -10.13 4.73
C THR A 63 1.56 -10.05 6.24
N CYS A 64 2.35 -10.83 6.97
CA CYS A 64 2.45 -10.71 8.43
C CYS A 64 3.91 -10.66 8.81
N PHE A 65 4.32 -9.65 9.56
CA PHE A 65 5.71 -9.38 9.92
C PHE A 65 5.84 -8.59 11.22
N LEU A 66 7.03 -8.59 11.78
CA LEU A 66 7.37 -7.88 13.02
C LEU A 66 8.18 -6.62 12.71
N ILE A 67 7.91 -5.55 13.46
CA ILE A 67 8.75 -4.34 13.56
C ILE A 67 9.17 -4.17 15.02
N LYS A 68 10.49 -4.06 15.27
CA LYS A 68 11.07 -3.92 16.62
C LYS A 68 10.95 -2.49 17.15
N ALA A 69 9.74 -1.96 17.11
CA ALA A 69 9.39 -0.63 17.58
C ALA A 69 7.98 -0.64 18.21
N SER A 70 7.67 0.35 19.05
CA SER A 70 6.35 0.47 19.66
C SER A 70 5.25 0.72 18.64
N VAL A 71 4.00 0.33 18.93
CA VAL A 71 2.83 0.61 18.06
C VAL A 71 2.74 2.10 17.71
N GLY A 72 2.97 3.00 18.68
CA GLY A 72 2.94 4.44 18.43
C GLY A 72 3.98 4.89 17.41
N THR A 73 5.21 4.36 17.50
CA THR A 73 6.29 4.62 16.53
C THR A 73 5.93 4.09 15.15
N VAL A 74 5.41 2.86 15.07
CA VAL A 74 5.01 2.24 13.79
C VAL A 74 3.84 3.00 13.17
N THR A 75 2.81 3.34 13.95
CA THR A 75 1.69 4.16 13.49
C THR A 75 2.17 5.50 12.92
N SER A 76 3.00 6.21 13.67
CA SER A 76 3.57 7.50 13.20
C SER A 76 4.39 7.34 11.94
N THR A 77 5.16 6.24 11.83
CA THR A 77 5.96 5.95 10.64
C THR A 77 5.08 5.71 9.41
N LEU A 78 3.99 4.96 9.56
CA LEU A 78 3.06 4.64 8.47
C LEU A 78 2.23 5.87 8.06
N VAL A 79 1.67 6.61 9.03
CA VAL A 79 0.87 7.81 8.75
C VAL A 79 1.69 8.91 8.05
N ASN A 80 2.98 9.02 8.40
CA ASN A 80 3.91 9.98 7.79
C ASN A 80 4.88 9.27 6.83
N TRP A 81 4.39 8.23 6.15
CA TRP A 81 5.21 7.50 5.20
C TRP A 81 5.55 8.38 3.99
N ASN A 82 6.80 8.41 3.62
CA ASN A 82 7.28 9.06 2.41
C ASN A 82 8.25 8.09 1.72
N PRO A 83 7.83 7.46 0.63
CA PRO A 83 8.62 6.50 -0.12
C PRO A 83 9.69 7.14 -1.02
N ALA A 84 9.59 8.44 -1.30
CA ALA A 84 10.47 9.12 -2.24
C ALA A 84 11.96 9.00 -1.85
N GLY A 85 12.76 8.57 -2.81
CA GLY A 85 14.20 8.37 -2.64
C GLY A 85 14.59 7.19 -1.75
N LYS A 86 13.66 6.30 -1.39
CA LYS A 86 13.98 5.06 -0.69
C LYS A 86 14.53 4.02 -1.66
N SER A 87 15.60 3.36 -1.26
CA SER A 87 16.23 2.32 -2.09
C SER A 87 15.24 1.22 -2.46
N GLY A 88 15.12 0.96 -3.75
CA GLY A 88 14.26 -0.09 -4.29
C GLY A 88 12.78 0.27 -4.39
N LEU A 89 12.39 1.50 -4.05
CA LEU A 89 11.08 2.06 -4.34
C LEU A 89 11.21 3.05 -5.50
N ASP A 90 10.30 2.94 -6.46
CA ASP A 90 10.37 3.68 -7.72
C ASP A 90 9.78 5.11 -7.61
N VAL A 91 9.38 5.52 -6.40
CA VAL A 91 8.83 6.85 -6.12
C VAL A 91 9.95 7.90 -6.11
N THR A 92 9.87 8.84 -7.02
CA THR A 92 10.84 9.94 -7.18
C THR A 92 10.44 11.19 -6.41
N SER A 93 9.14 11.41 -6.20
CA SER A 93 8.61 12.53 -5.43
C SER A 93 7.33 12.13 -4.71
N HIS A 94 7.21 12.56 -3.45
CA HIS A 94 6.01 12.46 -2.62
C HIS A 94 5.75 13.82 -2.00
N GLN A 95 4.55 14.35 -2.18
CA GLN A 95 4.17 15.68 -1.70
C GLN A 95 2.82 15.61 -1.00
N VAL A 96 2.76 16.11 0.24
CA VAL A 96 1.50 16.29 0.95
C VAL A 96 0.72 17.44 0.32
N LEU A 97 -0.58 17.25 0.15
CA LEU A 97 -1.49 18.23 -0.38
C LEU A 97 -2.22 18.97 0.74
N ASP A 98 -2.25 20.30 0.63
CA ASP A 98 -2.99 21.15 1.53
C ASP A 98 -4.51 21.12 1.23
N SER A 99 -5.28 21.81 2.05
CA SER A 99 -6.74 21.94 1.86
C SER A 99 -7.11 22.71 0.60
N SER A 100 -6.25 23.61 0.14
CA SER A 100 -6.42 24.46 -1.05
C SER A 100 -5.49 24.00 -2.18
N VAL A 101 -5.97 23.09 -3.02
CA VAL A 101 -5.21 22.58 -4.16
C VAL A 101 -5.67 23.27 -5.44
N SER A 102 -4.71 23.80 -6.20
CA SER A 102 -4.90 24.37 -7.53
C SER A 102 -4.00 23.67 -8.54
N ALA A 103 -4.15 23.97 -9.83
CA ALA A 103 -3.26 23.45 -10.87
C ALA A 103 -1.77 23.76 -10.59
N ASP A 104 -1.49 24.91 -9.98
CA ASP A 104 -0.11 25.35 -9.69
C ASP A 104 0.54 24.56 -8.55
N SER A 105 -0.28 23.93 -7.69
CA SER A 105 0.23 23.12 -6.57
C SER A 105 1.14 21.96 -7.01
N PHE A 106 1.01 21.52 -8.26
CA PHE A 106 1.74 20.37 -8.82
C PHE A 106 2.97 20.78 -9.63
N GLN A 107 3.03 22.02 -10.13
CA GLN A 107 3.98 22.43 -11.16
C GLN A 107 5.44 22.31 -10.74
N SER A 108 5.76 22.64 -9.49
CA SER A 108 7.16 22.70 -9.00
C SER A 108 7.90 21.35 -9.04
N LYS A 109 7.17 20.23 -8.97
CA LYS A 109 7.74 18.88 -9.05
C LYS A 109 7.45 18.21 -10.38
N LEU A 110 6.27 18.46 -10.94
CA LEU A 110 5.85 17.86 -12.20
C LEU A 110 6.68 18.34 -13.38
N GLY A 111 7.01 19.63 -13.47
CA GLY A 111 7.81 20.20 -14.55
C GLY A 111 9.20 19.54 -14.65
N PRO A 112 10.02 19.52 -13.58
CA PRO A 112 11.30 18.81 -13.58
C PRO A 112 11.15 17.30 -13.86
N PHE A 113 10.10 16.64 -13.41
CA PHE A 113 9.84 15.23 -13.68
C PHE A 113 9.59 14.99 -15.17
N LEU A 114 8.66 15.72 -15.79
CA LEU A 114 8.29 15.56 -17.20
C LEU A 114 9.48 15.81 -18.15
N SER A 115 10.40 16.71 -17.79
CA SER A 115 11.54 17.08 -18.63
C SER A 115 12.83 16.36 -18.28
N GLY A 116 12.99 15.84 -17.07
CA GLY A 116 14.28 15.40 -16.52
C GLY A 116 14.39 13.92 -16.21
N SER A 117 13.31 13.15 -16.25
CA SER A 117 13.33 11.70 -15.99
C SER A 117 12.88 10.90 -17.20
N LYS A 118 13.26 9.61 -17.26
CA LYS A 118 12.76 8.70 -18.32
C LYS A 118 11.27 8.50 -18.22
N GLY A 119 10.75 8.23 -17.01
CA GLY A 119 9.33 8.08 -16.75
C GLY A 119 8.54 9.34 -17.07
N GLY A 120 9.05 10.51 -16.74
CA GLY A 120 8.42 11.79 -17.11
C GLY A 120 8.38 12.00 -18.62
N GLY A 121 9.45 11.69 -19.33
CA GLY A 121 9.49 11.72 -20.79
C GLY A 121 8.48 10.76 -21.43
N TRP A 122 8.30 9.58 -20.83
CA TRP A 122 7.25 8.64 -21.25
C TRP A 122 5.85 9.22 -21.04
N ILE A 123 5.55 9.81 -19.86
CA ILE A 123 4.27 10.49 -19.59
C ILE A 123 4.04 11.62 -20.60
N ALA A 124 5.04 12.45 -20.89
CA ALA A 124 4.93 13.54 -21.84
C ALA A 124 4.59 13.02 -23.25
N LYS A 125 5.25 11.96 -23.72
CA LYS A 125 4.93 11.29 -24.99
C LYS A 125 3.51 10.76 -25.01
N GLN A 126 3.13 9.95 -24.01
CA GLN A 126 1.78 9.39 -23.90
C GLN A 126 0.70 10.49 -23.83
N SER A 127 1.02 11.64 -23.26
CA SER A 127 0.10 12.80 -23.20
C SER A 127 -0.15 13.41 -24.59
N HIS A 128 0.86 13.50 -25.43
CA HIS A 128 0.72 13.94 -26.83
C HIS A 128 -0.10 12.95 -27.65
N ASP A 129 0.13 11.67 -27.41
CA ASP A 129 -0.54 10.56 -28.10
C ASP A 129 -1.85 10.16 -27.40
N ALA A 130 -2.40 11.01 -26.50
CA ALA A 130 -3.48 10.63 -25.57
C ALA A 130 -4.78 10.18 -26.28
N LYS A 131 -5.01 10.57 -27.54
CA LYS A 131 -6.16 10.15 -28.34
C LYS A 131 -5.91 8.88 -29.16
N ASP A 132 -4.67 8.43 -29.23
CA ASP A 132 -4.33 7.24 -29.98
C ASP A 132 -4.71 5.98 -29.18
N SER A 133 -5.05 4.92 -29.90
CA SER A 133 -5.37 3.63 -29.29
C SER A 133 -4.18 2.99 -28.56
N SER A 134 -2.96 3.47 -28.82
CA SER A 134 -1.72 3.05 -28.16
C SER A 134 -1.43 3.80 -26.87
N CYS A 135 -2.26 4.79 -26.49
CA CYS A 135 -2.08 5.50 -25.22
C CYS A 135 -2.39 4.60 -24.03
N GLU A 136 -1.40 4.40 -23.17
CA GLU A 136 -1.48 3.55 -22.00
C GLU A 136 -1.92 4.31 -20.72
N LEU A 137 -2.14 5.64 -20.80
CA LEU A 137 -2.58 6.43 -19.67
C LEU A 137 -4.04 6.15 -19.31
N MET A 138 -4.29 5.86 -18.06
CA MET A 138 -5.62 5.58 -17.50
C MET A 138 -6.41 6.87 -17.25
N LEU A 139 -6.79 7.54 -18.31
CA LEU A 139 -7.47 8.83 -18.33
C LEU A 139 -8.85 8.71 -18.98
N ASN A 140 -9.78 9.55 -18.56
CA ASN A 140 -11.06 9.68 -19.26
C ASN A 140 -10.92 10.51 -20.56
N ASP A 141 -11.94 10.47 -21.42
CA ASP A 141 -11.89 11.13 -22.74
C ASP A 141 -11.70 12.64 -22.65
N GLY A 142 -12.24 13.29 -21.62
CA GLY A 142 -12.06 14.74 -21.39
C GLY A 142 -10.61 15.08 -21.04
N GLU A 143 -9.97 14.29 -20.20
CA GLU A 143 -8.56 14.43 -19.82
C GLU A 143 -7.63 14.14 -21.00
N LYS A 144 -7.92 13.06 -21.75
CA LYS A 144 -7.19 12.74 -22.99
C LYS A 144 -7.29 13.88 -24.00
N SER A 145 -8.48 14.47 -24.15
CA SER A 145 -8.70 15.58 -25.06
C SER A 145 -7.96 16.84 -24.61
N LEU A 146 -7.89 17.10 -23.31
CA LEU A 146 -7.15 18.23 -22.74
C LEU A 146 -5.64 18.09 -23.02
N LEU A 147 -5.07 16.92 -22.78
CA LEU A 147 -3.63 16.66 -22.99
C LEU A 147 -3.26 16.71 -24.48
N ALA A 148 -4.00 16.05 -25.34
CA ALA A 148 -3.75 16.03 -26.77
C ALA A 148 -3.86 17.41 -27.45
N ALA A 149 -4.52 18.38 -26.81
CA ALA A 149 -4.59 19.76 -27.30
C ALA A 149 -3.35 20.61 -26.96
N THR A 150 -2.47 20.12 -26.11
CA THR A 150 -1.27 20.85 -25.66
C THR A 150 -0.20 20.87 -26.77
N LYS A 151 0.42 22.04 -26.98
CA LYS A 151 1.45 22.22 -28.01
C LYS A 151 2.80 22.66 -27.43
N THR A 152 2.86 23.01 -26.17
CA THR A 152 4.06 23.47 -25.49
C THR A 152 4.23 22.76 -24.17
N PRO A 153 5.46 22.64 -23.65
CA PRO A 153 5.71 22.07 -22.32
C PRO A 153 4.91 22.75 -21.20
N ASP A 154 4.78 24.06 -21.23
CA ASP A 154 4.03 24.82 -20.22
C ASP A 154 2.53 24.51 -20.29
N ALA A 155 1.97 24.39 -21.52
CA ALA A 155 0.58 24.01 -21.69
C ALA A 155 0.32 22.57 -21.18
N LEU A 156 1.27 21.65 -21.42
CA LEU A 156 1.21 20.29 -20.93
C LEU A 156 1.24 20.25 -19.39
N LEU A 157 2.16 20.99 -18.80
CA LEU A 157 2.30 21.13 -17.35
C LEU A 157 1.02 21.66 -16.70
N HIS A 158 0.44 22.72 -17.29
CA HIS A 158 -0.83 23.30 -16.81
C HIS A 158 -2.01 22.34 -16.98
N ALA A 159 -2.07 21.59 -18.09
CA ALA A 159 -3.12 20.60 -18.33
C ALA A 159 -3.07 19.48 -17.27
N TRP A 160 -1.90 18.93 -16.98
CA TRP A 160 -1.72 17.98 -15.91
C TRP A 160 -2.11 18.52 -14.54
N GLY A 161 -1.65 19.72 -14.18
CA GLY A 161 -2.05 20.35 -12.92
C GLY A 161 -3.58 20.52 -12.80
N THR A 162 -4.24 20.85 -13.93
CA THR A 162 -5.71 20.97 -13.98
C THR A 162 -6.40 19.61 -13.78
N ILE A 163 -5.88 18.53 -14.37
CA ILE A 163 -6.40 17.17 -14.21
C ILE A 163 -6.30 16.77 -12.75
N LEU A 164 -5.12 16.89 -12.15
CA LEU A 164 -4.86 16.52 -10.76
C LEU A 164 -5.75 17.31 -9.80
N ALA A 165 -5.81 18.63 -9.93
CA ALA A 165 -6.68 19.45 -9.08
C ALA A 165 -8.16 19.06 -9.16
N LYS A 166 -8.65 18.68 -10.36
CA LYS A 166 -10.02 18.20 -10.55
C LYS A 166 -10.25 16.83 -9.92
N ARG A 167 -9.29 15.91 -10.05
CA ARG A 167 -9.35 14.56 -9.45
C ARG A 167 -9.39 14.66 -7.94
N TYR A 168 -8.48 15.43 -7.35
CA TYR A 168 -8.46 15.73 -5.92
C TYR A 168 -9.79 16.28 -5.40
N ALA A 169 -10.32 17.33 -6.05
CA ALA A 169 -11.58 17.94 -5.67
C ALA A 169 -12.76 16.96 -5.80
N SER A 170 -12.78 16.16 -6.88
CA SER A 170 -13.82 15.14 -7.10
C SER A 170 -13.79 14.08 -6.01
N PHE A 171 -12.60 13.57 -5.67
CA PHE A 171 -12.47 12.54 -4.62
C PHE A 171 -12.94 13.07 -3.26
N ARG A 172 -12.52 14.26 -2.87
CA ARG A 172 -12.96 14.88 -1.61
C ARG A 172 -14.48 15.14 -1.55
N GLY A 173 -15.10 15.41 -2.67
CA GLY A 173 -16.54 15.70 -2.72
C GLY A 173 -17.43 14.46 -2.89
N LYS A 174 -17.01 13.48 -3.71
CA LYS A 174 -17.86 12.35 -4.15
C LYS A 174 -17.19 10.98 -3.99
N GLY A 175 -15.88 10.93 -3.66
CA GLY A 175 -15.08 9.73 -3.77
C GLY A 175 -14.72 9.39 -5.22
N ALA A 176 -14.04 8.27 -5.41
CA ALA A 176 -13.72 7.70 -6.71
C ALA A 176 -14.33 6.30 -6.84
N ALA A 177 -14.94 6.00 -7.99
CA ALA A 177 -15.65 4.74 -8.20
C ALA A 177 -14.72 3.53 -8.10
N ASP A 178 -13.55 3.60 -8.74
CA ASP A 178 -12.55 2.52 -8.72
C ASP A 178 -12.03 2.27 -7.31
N PHE A 179 -11.74 3.33 -6.57
CA PHE A 179 -11.31 3.22 -5.19
C PHE A 179 -12.40 2.62 -4.29
N SER A 180 -13.66 3.02 -4.47
CA SER A 180 -14.80 2.44 -3.74
C SER A 180 -15.01 0.96 -4.09
N SER A 181 -14.81 0.58 -5.34
CA SER A 181 -14.87 -0.80 -5.81
C SER A 181 -13.75 -1.64 -5.18
N LEU A 182 -12.53 -1.10 -5.15
CA LEU A 182 -11.38 -1.75 -4.52
C LEU A 182 -11.60 -1.95 -3.00
N LEU A 183 -12.06 -0.92 -2.29
CA LEU A 183 -12.40 -1.04 -0.86
C LEU A 183 -13.45 -2.12 -0.61
N SER A 184 -14.46 -2.20 -1.48
CA SER A 184 -15.51 -3.22 -1.37
C SER A 184 -14.96 -4.63 -1.59
N ALA A 185 -14.03 -4.79 -2.52
CA ALA A 185 -13.35 -6.05 -2.78
C ALA A 185 -12.45 -6.45 -1.60
N VAL A 186 -11.66 -5.54 -1.06
CA VAL A 186 -10.76 -5.80 0.08
C VAL A 186 -11.53 -6.19 1.34
N ARG A 187 -12.72 -5.61 1.57
CA ARG A 187 -13.59 -6.01 2.70
C ARG A 187 -14.03 -7.48 2.64
N GLN A 188 -13.98 -8.12 1.47
CA GLN A 188 -14.30 -9.54 1.32
C GLN A 188 -13.13 -10.48 1.68
N ILE A 189 -11.90 -9.97 1.79
CA ILE A 189 -10.70 -10.77 2.11
C ILE A 189 -10.70 -11.22 3.58
N GLY A 190 -11.40 -10.52 4.45
CA GLY A 190 -11.45 -10.83 5.87
C GLY A 190 -12.39 -9.87 6.62
N PRO A 191 -12.51 -9.97 7.94
CA PRO A 191 -13.35 -9.08 8.75
C PRO A 191 -12.71 -7.68 8.86
N LEU A 192 -12.46 -7.03 7.72
CA LEU A 192 -11.92 -5.70 7.61
C LEU A 192 -13.06 -4.68 7.55
N GLU A 193 -13.44 -4.19 8.72
CA GLU A 193 -14.23 -2.97 8.81
C GLU A 193 -13.29 -1.78 8.67
N VAL A 194 -13.18 -1.20 7.49
CA VAL A 194 -12.41 0.01 7.23
C VAL A 194 -13.40 1.13 6.94
N SER A 195 -13.27 2.23 7.68
CA SER A 195 -14.05 3.45 7.45
C SER A 195 -13.57 4.15 6.17
N SER A 196 -14.44 4.96 5.58
CA SER A 196 -14.04 5.86 4.50
C SER A 196 -13.03 6.89 5.02
N PRO A 197 -12.08 7.37 4.17
CA PRO A 197 -11.06 8.32 4.59
C PRO A 197 -11.70 9.66 4.96
N SER A 198 -11.93 9.87 6.24
CA SER A 198 -12.35 11.16 6.80
C SER A 198 -11.21 11.75 7.60
N GLY A 199 -10.71 12.93 7.21
CA GLY A 199 -9.63 13.61 7.92
C GLY A 199 -8.22 13.04 7.71
N GLY A 200 -8.00 12.33 6.62
CA GLY A 200 -6.69 11.79 6.24
C GLY A 200 -5.74 12.86 5.69
N THR A 201 -4.47 12.49 5.57
CA THR A 201 -3.43 13.26 4.90
C THR A 201 -3.44 12.91 3.42
N TYR A 202 -3.78 13.89 2.57
CA TYR A 202 -3.76 13.72 1.12
C TYR A 202 -2.37 13.98 0.59
N TYR A 203 -1.99 13.24 -0.47
CA TYR A 203 -0.70 13.37 -1.11
C TYR A 203 -0.81 13.12 -2.61
N TRP A 204 0.27 13.41 -3.32
CA TRP A 204 0.49 12.96 -4.69
C TRP A 204 1.93 12.54 -4.89
N GLU A 205 2.14 11.65 -5.85
CA GLU A 205 3.44 11.04 -6.11
C GLU A 205 3.79 11.04 -7.60
N LEU A 206 5.09 11.01 -7.84
CA LEU A 206 5.70 10.77 -9.14
C LEU A 206 6.57 9.52 -9.03
N SER A 207 6.38 8.58 -9.93
CA SER A 207 7.14 7.33 -9.97
C SER A 207 7.76 7.11 -11.34
N ASP A 208 8.92 6.44 -11.36
CA ASP A 208 9.64 6.02 -12.57
C ASP A 208 9.91 4.51 -12.49
N LEU A 209 9.03 3.72 -13.10
CA LEU A 209 9.04 2.26 -13.11
C LEU A 209 9.80 1.80 -14.37
N ASP A 210 11.12 1.69 -14.28
CA ASP A 210 11.98 1.30 -15.40
C ASP A 210 11.78 2.13 -16.68
N GLY A 211 11.55 3.44 -16.52
CA GLY A 211 11.32 4.38 -17.61
C GLY A 211 9.86 4.55 -18.01
N ARG A 212 8.92 3.86 -17.38
CA ARG A 212 7.47 4.16 -17.45
C ARG A 212 7.10 5.04 -16.26
N GLY A 213 6.57 6.19 -16.56
CA GLY A 213 6.15 7.15 -15.53
C GLY A 213 4.79 6.83 -14.96
N SER A 214 4.59 7.16 -13.68
CA SER A 214 3.27 7.21 -13.08
C SER A 214 3.12 8.50 -12.27
N ILE A 215 1.91 9.04 -12.30
CA ILE A 215 1.44 10.13 -11.45
C ILE A 215 0.27 9.59 -10.66
N SER A 216 0.33 9.69 -9.35
CA SER A 216 -0.76 9.22 -8.49
C SER A 216 -1.19 10.27 -7.48
N GLU A 217 -2.43 10.15 -6.99
CA GLU A 217 -2.97 10.90 -5.86
C GLU A 217 -3.57 9.93 -4.85
N GLY A 218 -3.26 10.15 -3.59
CA GLY A 218 -3.66 9.25 -2.52
C GLY A 218 -4.05 9.95 -1.23
N VAL A 219 -4.44 9.13 -0.25
CA VAL A 219 -4.81 9.56 1.09
C VAL A 219 -4.39 8.51 2.10
N THR A 220 -3.71 8.95 3.15
CA THR A 220 -3.38 8.12 4.32
C THR A 220 -4.25 8.51 5.49
N TRP A 221 -4.85 7.54 6.19
CA TRP A 221 -5.64 7.80 7.39
C TRP A 221 -5.49 6.70 8.44
N GLN A 222 -5.83 7.03 9.67
CA GLN A 222 -5.88 6.07 10.76
C GLN A 222 -7.33 5.68 11.06
N ASP A 223 -7.58 4.39 11.26
CA ASP A 223 -8.86 3.82 11.64
C ASP A 223 -8.69 2.85 12.82
N GLY A 224 -8.82 3.38 14.03
CA GLY A 224 -8.56 2.63 15.26
C GLY A 224 -7.10 2.14 15.35
N SER A 225 -6.92 0.81 15.40
CA SER A 225 -5.59 0.18 15.40
C SER A 225 -5.03 -0.07 14.00
N ARG A 226 -5.63 0.50 12.97
CA ARG A 226 -5.21 0.34 11.58
C ARG A 226 -4.65 1.65 11.03
N VAL A 227 -3.70 1.52 10.15
CA VAL A 227 -3.28 2.60 9.25
C VAL A 227 -3.64 2.16 7.85
N CYS A 228 -4.35 3.02 7.15
CA CYS A 228 -4.85 2.82 5.81
C CYS A 228 -4.16 3.82 4.88
N ASP A 229 -3.80 3.37 3.70
CA ASP A 229 -3.28 4.18 2.62
C ASP A 229 -3.97 3.80 1.32
N GLY A 230 -4.30 4.76 0.48
CA GLY A 230 -4.97 4.44 -0.75
C GLY A 230 -4.77 5.49 -1.83
N GLU A 231 -4.38 5.04 -3.00
CA GLU A 231 -4.33 5.86 -4.19
C GLU A 231 -5.67 5.77 -4.93
N PHE A 232 -6.33 6.90 -5.04
CA PHE A 232 -7.64 7.01 -5.69
C PHE A 232 -7.55 7.44 -7.15
N PHE A 233 -6.35 7.75 -7.62
CA PHE A 233 -6.02 8.07 -8.99
C PHE A 233 -4.58 7.64 -9.28
N VAL A 234 -4.40 6.89 -10.35
CA VAL A 234 -3.08 6.50 -10.88
C VAL A 234 -3.15 6.54 -12.40
N THR A 235 -2.08 7.02 -13.04
CA THR A 235 -2.06 7.25 -14.49
C THR A 235 -1.69 6.03 -15.31
N SER A 236 -1.06 5.02 -14.70
CA SER A 236 -0.56 3.83 -15.42
C SER A 236 -0.52 2.62 -14.49
N GLU A 237 -0.42 1.42 -15.05
CA GLU A 237 -0.30 0.12 -14.39
C GLU A 237 -1.59 -0.33 -13.66
N TYR A 238 -2.22 0.51 -12.85
CA TYR A 238 -3.47 0.27 -12.13
C TYR A 238 -4.26 1.57 -11.99
N THR A 239 -5.53 1.46 -11.65
CA THR A 239 -6.43 2.63 -11.51
C THR A 239 -6.57 3.11 -10.08
N ALA A 240 -6.39 2.20 -9.12
CA ALA A 240 -6.43 2.49 -7.69
C ALA A 240 -5.60 1.46 -6.91
N SER A 241 -5.03 1.86 -5.78
CA SER A 241 -4.44 0.96 -4.79
C SER A 241 -5.02 1.20 -3.40
N PHE A 242 -4.94 0.18 -2.55
CA PHE A 242 -5.34 0.29 -1.17
C PHE A 242 -4.52 -0.65 -0.29
N ASP A 243 -3.90 -0.07 0.72
CA ASP A 243 -3.13 -0.77 1.72
C ASP A 243 -3.78 -0.60 3.09
N VAL A 244 -3.83 -1.65 3.87
CA VAL A 244 -4.25 -1.59 5.26
C VAL A 244 -3.31 -2.39 6.15
N SER A 245 -2.80 -1.73 7.17
CA SER A 245 -1.93 -2.32 8.21
C SER A 245 -2.67 -2.38 9.53
N THR A 246 -2.95 -3.58 10.03
CA THR A 246 -3.46 -3.80 11.40
C THR A 246 -2.29 -4.03 12.33
N LEU A 247 -2.26 -3.30 13.46
CA LEU A 247 -1.13 -3.24 14.37
C LEU A 247 -1.49 -3.86 15.71
N TRP A 248 -0.67 -4.80 16.20
CA TRP A 248 -0.79 -5.38 17.53
C TRP A 248 0.47 -5.17 18.35
N PRO A 249 0.37 -4.66 19.59
CA PRO A 249 1.52 -4.57 20.49
C PRO A 249 1.95 -5.97 20.91
N VAL A 250 3.25 -6.24 20.82
CA VAL A 250 3.87 -7.48 21.31
C VAL A 250 5.14 -7.15 22.08
N THR A 251 5.65 -8.13 22.82
CA THR A 251 6.94 -8.04 23.49
C THR A 251 7.85 -9.13 22.96
N VAL A 252 9.04 -8.76 22.51
CA VAL A 252 10.09 -9.65 22.01
C VAL A 252 11.38 -9.35 22.78
N ASP A 253 11.98 -10.35 23.40
CA ASP A 253 13.18 -10.21 24.24
C ASP A 253 13.04 -9.11 25.30
N GLY A 254 11.85 -8.98 25.91
CA GLY A 254 11.54 -7.96 26.93
C GLY A 254 11.39 -6.53 26.40
N LYS A 255 11.43 -6.32 25.07
CA LYS A 255 11.29 -5.02 24.42
C LYS A 255 9.96 -4.91 23.67
N SER A 256 9.44 -3.69 23.62
CA SER A 256 8.24 -3.40 22.80
C SER A 256 8.52 -3.63 21.33
N ALA A 257 7.60 -4.33 20.68
CA ALA A 257 7.58 -4.53 19.25
C ALA A 257 6.15 -4.46 18.74
N THR A 258 5.96 -4.38 17.44
CA THR A 258 4.66 -4.34 16.76
C THR A 258 4.57 -5.46 15.76
N LEU A 259 3.58 -6.33 15.92
CA LEU A 259 3.18 -7.26 14.90
C LEU A 259 2.26 -6.54 13.92
N VAL A 260 2.54 -6.67 12.63
CA VAL A 260 1.80 -6.03 11.54
C VAL A 260 1.19 -7.10 10.65
N TRP A 261 -0.12 -7.04 10.45
CA TRP A 261 -0.78 -7.70 9.33
C TRP A 261 -1.14 -6.64 8.31
N ARG A 262 -0.62 -6.78 7.11
CA ARG A 262 -0.80 -5.82 6.04
C ARG A 262 -1.44 -6.51 4.82
N ILE A 263 -2.40 -5.84 4.24
CA ILE A 263 -2.97 -6.18 2.93
C ILE A 263 -2.58 -5.08 1.98
N ASP A 264 -1.93 -5.46 0.89
CA ASP A 264 -1.61 -4.58 -0.25
C ASP A 264 -2.49 -5.03 -1.41
N SER A 265 -3.24 -4.12 -2.00
CA SER A 265 -4.17 -4.41 -3.08
C SER A 265 -4.15 -3.35 -4.18
N ALA A 266 -4.34 -3.78 -5.41
CA ALA A 266 -4.44 -2.91 -6.56
C ALA A 266 -5.59 -3.34 -7.48
N LEU A 267 -6.24 -2.36 -8.10
CA LEU A 267 -7.28 -2.54 -9.09
C LEU A 267 -6.74 -2.17 -10.48
N SER A 268 -6.73 -3.12 -11.40
CA SER A 268 -6.41 -2.87 -12.81
C SER A 268 -7.31 -3.70 -13.73
N PRO A 269 -7.89 -3.09 -14.77
CA PRO A 269 -8.59 -3.84 -15.81
C PRO A 269 -7.69 -4.91 -16.47
N GLN A 270 -6.39 -4.66 -16.57
CA GLN A 270 -5.42 -5.58 -17.16
C GLN A 270 -5.29 -6.88 -16.37
N PHE A 271 -5.49 -6.87 -15.06
CA PHE A 271 -5.44 -8.09 -14.25
C PHE A 271 -6.50 -9.12 -14.63
N ALA A 272 -7.63 -8.69 -15.17
CA ALA A 272 -8.69 -9.60 -15.62
C ALA A 272 -8.27 -10.48 -16.80
N ASP A 273 -7.36 -9.99 -17.63
CA ASP A 273 -6.88 -10.66 -18.83
C ASP A 273 -5.69 -11.59 -18.54
N LEU A 274 -4.99 -11.39 -17.42
CA LEU A 274 -3.84 -12.21 -17.04
C LEU A 274 -4.26 -13.63 -16.66
N LYS A 275 -3.60 -14.63 -17.22
CA LYS A 275 -3.87 -16.05 -16.97
C LYS A 275 -2.59 -16.85 -16.72
N GLY A 276 -2.71 -17.91 -15.93
CA GLY A 276 -1.62 -18.87 -15.72
C GLY A 276 -0.32 -18.20 -15.29
N ALA A 277 0.74 -18.38 -16.07
CA ALA A 277 2.09 -17.90 -15.75
C ALA A 277 2.18 -16.36 -15.68
N GLU A 278 1.43 -15.63 -16.48
CA GLU A 278 1.42 -14.15 -16.49
C GLU A 278 0.89 -13.61 -15.16
N ARG A 279 -0.21 -14.17 -14.66
CA ARG A 279 -0.78 -13.78 -13.36
C ARG A 279 0.17 -14.11 -12.20
N ILE A 280 0.86 -15.27 -12.27
CA ILE A 280 1.87 -15.62 -11.26
C ILE A 280 3.04 -14.63 -11.30
N ALA A 281 3.49 -14.25 -12.49
CA ALA A 281 4.59 -13.29 -12.67
C ALA A 281 4.21 -11.90 -12.15
N SER A 282 3.03 -11.39 -12.49
CA SER A 282 2.50 -10.12 -11.96
C SER A 282 2.50 -10.11 -10.44
N GLY A 283 1.88 -11.10 -9.79
CA GLY A 283 1.87 -11.19 -8.34
C GLY A 283 3.26 -11.34 -7.72
N SER A 284 4.24 -11.85 -8.45
CA SER A 284 5.63 -11.92 -7.97
C SER A 284 6.32 -10.56 -7.99
N LEU A 285 6.03 -9.73 -8.98
CA LEU A 285 6.53 -8.35 -9.03
C LEU A 285 5.92 -7.50 -7.92
N VAL A 286 4.60 -7.58 -7.74
CA VAL A 286 3.90 -6.88 -6.64
C VAL A 286 4.49 -7.31 -5.29
N LEU A 287 4.68 -8.62 -5.05
CA LEU A 287 5.30 -9.09 -3.80
C LEU A 287 6.71 -8.55 -3.59
N SER A 288 7.51 -8.45 -4.66
CA SER A 288 8.86 -7.88 -4.56
C SER A 288 8.80 -6.43 -4.08
N SER A 289 7.89 -5.62 -4.63
CA SER A 289 7.70 -4.22 -4.23
C SER A 289 7.18 -4.10 -2.79
N VAL A 290 6.22 -4.94 -2.40
CA VAL A 290 5.71 -5.00 -1.02
C VAL A 290 6.83 -5.33 -0.03
N LYS A 291 7.69 -6.31 -0.32
CA LYS A 291 8.83 -6.65 0.55
C LYS A 291 9.83 -5.51 0.70
N LYS A 292 10.12 -4.79 -0.38
CA LYS A 292 11.00 -3.60 -0.34
C LYS A 292 10.37 -2.49 0.51
N ALA A 293 9.06 -2.25 0.38
CA ALA A 293 8.35 -1.29 1.21
C ALA A 293 8.40 -1.67 2.71
N ILE A 294 8.13 -2.94 3.06
CA ILE A 294 8.22 -3.45 4.43
C ILE A 294 9.62 -3.22 5.00
N GLU A 295 10.66 -3.54 4.24
CA GLU A 295 12.04 -3.34 4.70
C GLU A 295 12.36 -1.86 4.93
N ALA A 296 11.94 -0.97 4.04
CA ALA A 296 12.13 0.47 4.19
C ALA A 296 11.34 1.05 5.38
N ILE A 297 10.14 0.53 5.67
CA ILE A 297 9.34 0.89 6.85
C ILE A 297 10.05 0.42 8.12
N ARG A 298 10.54 -0.83 8.17
CA ARG A 298 11.34 -1.35 9.29
C ARG A 298 12.53 -0.46 9.58
N GLN A 299 13.34 -0.19 8.56
CA GLN A 299 14.54 0.65 8.70
C GLN A 299 14.23 2.07 9.23
N LYS A 300 13.05 2.61 8.94
CA LYS A 300 12.63 3.92 9.46
C LYS A 300 12.10 3.85 10.88
N ALA A 301 11.35 2.81 11.21
CA ALA A 301 10.70 2.68 12.52
C ALA A 301 11.63 2.17 13.63
N GLU A 302 12.66 1.40 13.29
CA GLU A 302 13.58 0.77 14.24
C GLU A 302 14.82 1.62 14.57
N LYS A 303 14.92 2.83 14.00
CA LYS A 303 15.96 3.84 14.31
C LYS A 303 15.61 4.61 15.59
#